data_11985213ad84f2459eccbc6191f6fd47
#
_entry.id   11985213ad84f2459eccbc6191f6fd47
#
_cell.length_a   1.000
_cell.length_b   1.000
_cell.length_c   1.000
_cell.angle_alpha   90.00
_cell.angle_beta   90.00
_cell.angle_gamma   90.00
#
_symmetry.space_group_name_H-M   'P 1'
#
loop_
_entity.id
_entity.type
_entity.pdbx_description
1 polymer ?
#
loop_
_entity_poly.entity_id
_entity_poly.type
_entity_poly.pdbx_seq_one_letter_code
_entity_poly.pdbx_strand_id
1 'polypeptide(L)'
;LPISVKTCVGAEHCRFGTQHSMDTGILLEKMLFDMYAPHKVKLAVSGCPRNCAESGIKDVGIIGVDSGFEIYVGGNGGIKTEVAQFFCKVTTNEEVMEYSGAFLQLYREEGWYLERTSHYIERVGLGYAKSKILEDEKGRKALFERLIDSLKNAKDPWEVMQTKEPVKQFIPIAVEA
;
A
#
# COMPACT_ATOMS: atom_id res chain seq x y z
N LEU A 1 -4.21 11.89 0.90
CA LEU A 1 -2.88 11.88 1.54
C LEU A 1 -1.98 10.90 0.78
N PRO A 2 -0.71 11.23 0.54
CA PRO A 2 0.14 10.43 -0.35
C PRO A 2 0.37 9.03 0.21
N ILE A 3 0.34 8.06 -0.70
CA ILE A 3 0.82 6.71 -0.48
C ILE A 3 2.29 6.67 -0.85
N SER A 4 3.06 5.86 -0.18
CA SER A 4 4.45 5.60 -0.53
C SER A 4 4.79 4.14 -0.31
N VAL A 5 5.50 3.54 -1.26
CA VAL A 5 6.02 2.18 -1.17
C VAL A 5 7.54 2.23 -1.06
N LYS A 6 8.09 1.66 0.01
CA LYS A 6 9.53 1.50 0.21
C LYS A 6 9.93 0.07 -0.15
N THR A 7 11.01 -0.11 -0.89
CA THR A 7 11.55 -1.43 -1.21
C THR A 7 13.00 -1.58 -0.77
N CYS A 8 13.45 -2.79 -0.52
CA CYS A 8 14.86 -3.13 -0.57
C CYS A 8 15.22 -3.59 -1.99
N VAL A 9 16.51 -3.85 -2.25
CA VAL A 9 16.99 -4.24 -3.59
C VAL A 9 16.65 -5.68 -3.99
N GLY A 10 16.10 -6.50 -3.08
CA GLY A 10 15.61 -7.84 -3.38
C GLY A 10 16.63 -8.84 -3.88
N ALA A 11 16.13 -9.95 -4.43
CA ALA A 11 16.95 -11.05 -4.93
C ALA A 11 17.83 -10.66 -6.12
N GLU A 12 17.51 -9.60 -6.84
CA GLU A 12 18.29 -9.17 -8.00
C GLU A 12 19.70 -8.67 -7.62
N HIS A 13 19.81 -7.98 -6.47
CA HIS A 13 21.04 -7.30 -6.07
C HIS A 13 21.51 -7.65 -4.65
N CYS A 14 20.81 -8.55 -3.96
CA CYS A 14 21.15 -8.94 -2.60
C CYS A 14 21.29 -10.47 -2.48
N ARG A 15 22.47 -10.92 -2.06
CA ARG A 15 22.75 -12.37 -1.84
C ARG A 15 21.82 -13.06 -0.84
N PHE A 16 21.11 -12.29 -0.02
CA PHE A 16 20.15 -12.79 0.96
C PHE A 16 18.70 -12.65 0.51
N GLY A 17 18.47 -12.01 -0.65
CA GLY A 17 17.13 -11.84 -1.19
C GLY A 17 16.55 -13.20 -1.60
N THR A 18 15.32 -13.47 -1.19
CA THR A 18 14.55 -14.66 -1.60
C THR A 18 13.52 -14.31 -2.67
N GLN A 19 13.09 -13.05 -2.72
CA GLN A 19 12.07 -12.55 -3.65
C GLN A 19 12.50 -11.22 -4.31
N HIS A 20 11.93 -10.95 -5.50
CA HIS A 20 12.12 -9.72 -6.27
C HIS A 20 11.25 -8.57 -5.69
N SER A 21 11.77 -7.91 -4.65
CA SER A 21 11.00 -6.89 -3.91
C SER A 21 10.79 -5.60 -4.69
N MET A 22 11.70 -5.25 -5.60
CA MET A 22 11.57 -4.02 -6.40
C MET A 22 10.38 -4.12 -7.36
N ASP A 23 10.25 -5.24 -8.07
CA ASP A 23 9.13 -5.46 -9.00
C ASP A 23 7.79 -5.40 -8.27
N THR A 24 7.68 -6.13 -7.15
CA THR A 24 6.47 -6.11 -6.31
C THR A 24 6.14 -4.70 -5.83
N GLY A 25 7.15 -3.94 -5.39
CA GLY A 25 6.96 -2.58 -4.91
C GLY A 25 6.53 -1.60 -6.00
N ILE A 26 7.11 -1.72 -7.21
CA ILE A 26 6.72 -0.91 -8.38
C ILE A 26 5.26 -1.20 -8.78
N LEU A 27 4.87 -2.47 -8.78
CA LEU A 27 3.49 -2.86 -9.07
C LEU A 27 2.50 -2.26 -8.05
N LEU A 28 2.82 -2.33 -6.75
CA LEU A 28 2.01 -1.72 -5.69
C LEU A 28 1.93 -0.20 -5.82
N GLU A 29 3.05 0.47 -6.08
CA GLU A 29 3.09 1.93 -6.26
C GLU A 29 2.20 2.36 -7.42
N LYS A 30 2.31 1.70 -8.57
CA LYS A 30 1.49 1.98 -9.75
C LYS A 30 0.01 1.70 -9.50
N MET A 31 -0.31 0.58 -8.85
CA MET A 31 -1.71 0.22 -8.54
C MET A 31 -2.37 1.22 -7.60
N LEU A 32 -1.63 1.72 -6.61
CA LEU A 32 -2.17 2.58 -5.55
C LEU A 32 -1.96 4.08 -5.81
N PHE A 33 -1.46 4.42 -7.00
CA PHE A 33 -1.26 5.82 -7.38
C PHE A 33 -2.55 6.62 -7.22
N ASP A 34 -2.43 7.81 -6.61
CA ASP A 34 -3.55 8.74 -6.33
C ASP A 34 -4.68 8.18 -5.43
N MET A 35 -4.42 7.10 -4.68
CA MET A 35 -5.40 6.57 -3.75
C MET A 35 -5.61 7.50 -2.54
N TYR A 36 -6.86 7.86 -2.29
CA TYR A 36 -7.27 8.54 -1.06
C TYR A 36 -7.60 7.52 0.03
N ALA A 37 -7.11 7.78 1.24
CA ALA A 37 -7.36 6.96 2.42
C ALA A 37 -7.68 7.84 3.64
N PRO A 38 -8.30 7.30 4.70
CA PRO A 38 -8.63 8.04 5.93
C PRO A 38 -7.42 8.75 6.54
N HIS A 39 -6.25 8.13 6.48
CA HIS A 39 -4.97 8.72 6.85
C HIS A 39 -3.89 8.33 5.83
N LYS A 40 -2.68 8.91 5.94
CA LYS A 40 -1.54 8.50 5.12
C LYS A 40 -1.26 7.01 5.27
N VAL A 41 -0.97 6.34 4.17
CA VAL A 41 -0.65 4.91 4.12
C VAL A 41 0.78 4.74 3.64
N LYS A 42 1.54 3.91 4.33
CA LYS A 42 2.91 3.55 3.98
C LYS A 42 3.01 2.06 3.80
N LEU A 43 3.51 1.64 2.65
CA LEU A 43 3.79 0.25 2.37
C LEU A 43 5.30 0.01 2.34
N ALA A 44 5.70 -1.24 2.55
CA ALA A 44 7.07 -1.64 2.25
C ALA A 44 7.13 -3.09 1.79
N VAL A 45 8.10 -3.37 0.90
CA VAL A 45 8.41 -4.71 0.41
C VAL A 45 9.86 -5.03 0.73
N SER A 46 10.07 -6.01 1.59
CA SER A 46 11.38 -6.58 1.91
C SER A 46 11.55 -7.90 1.17
N GLY A 47 12.63 -8.07 0.42
CA GLY A 47 12.89 -9.27 -0.38
C GLY A 47 13.32 -10.50 0.42
N CYS A 48 13.42 -10.40 1.75
CA CYS A 48 13.70 -11.52 2.64
C CYS A 48 13.35 -11.18 4.10
N PRO A 49 13.33 -12.16 5.03
CA PRO A 49 12.97 -11.96 6.45
C PRO A 49 13.87 -10.99 7.23
N ARG A 50 15.00 -10.53 6.67
CA ARG A 50 15.84 -9.48 7.29
C ARG A 50 15.16 -8.12 7.40
N ASN A 51 14.03 -7.94 6.70
CA ASN A 51 13.15 -6.78 6.86
C ASN A 51 13.82 -5.41 6.62
N CYS A 52 14.77 -5.32 5.68
CA CYS A 52 15.57 -4.11 5.43
C CYS A 52 14.73 -2.91 4.97
N ALA A 53 13.56 -3.13 4.36
CA ALA A 53 12.62 -2.06 4.01
C ALA A 53 11.69 -1.66 5.17
N GLU A 54 11.87 -2.25 6.36
CA GLU A 54 11.05 -1.99 7.56
C GLU A 54 9.57 -2.35 7.39
N SER A 55 9.30 -3.41 6.61
CA SER A 55 7.93 -3.90 6.34
C SER A 55 7.15 -4.20 7.62
N GLY A 56 7.84 -4.68 8.67
CA GLY A 56 7.23 -5.03 9.96
C GLY A 56 6.65 -3.87 10.77
N ILE A 57 6.82 -2.62 10.32
CA ILE A 57 6.26 -1.42 10.99
C ILE A 57 5.50 -0.51 10.02
N LYS A 58 5.00 -1.06 8.94
CA LYS A 58 4.24 -0.31 7.93
C LYS A 58 2.74 -0.64 8.00
N ASP A 59 1.94 0.26 7.43
CA ASP A 59 0.49 0.06 7.34
C ASP A 59 0.17 -1.26 6.62
N VAL A 60 0.91 -1.54 5.52
CA VAL A 60 0.96 -2.85 4.87
C VAL A 60 2.42 -3.18 4.60
N GLY A 61 2.90 -4.26 5.17
CA GLY A 61 4.25 -4.76 5.00
C GLY A 61 4.28 -6.10 4.28
N ILE A 62 5.13 -6.23 3.27
CA ILE A 62 5.33 -7.46 2.52
C ILE A 62 6.76 -7.95 2.76
N ILE A 63 6.92 -9.20 3.13
CA ILE A 63 8.22 -9.82 3.42
C ILE A 63 8.37 -11.06 2.55
N GLY A 64 9.39 -11.08 1.71
CA GLY A 64 9.74 -12.23 0.90
C GLY A 64 10.23 -13.40 1.77
N VAL A 65 9.76 -14.60 1.46
CA VAL A 65 10.19 -15.86 2.04
C VAL A 65 10.44 -16.85 0.89
N ASP A 66 11.09 -17.98 1.14
CA ASP A 66 11.44 -18.93 0.07
C ASP A 66 10.23 -19.41 -0.75
N SER A 67 9.07 -19.47 -0.13
CA SER A 67 7.81 -19.94 -0.74
C SER A 67 6.85 -18.85 -1.17
N GLY A 68 7.32 -17.60 -1.36
CA GLY A 68 6.48 -16.45 -1.77
C GLY A 68 6.63 -15.26 -0.84
N PHE A 69 5.49 -14.70 -0.41
CA PHE A 69 5.45 -13.47 0.38
C PHE A 69 4.55 -13.64 1.60
N GLU A 70 4.96 -13.03 2.70
CA GLU A 70 4.12 -12.84 3.88
C GLU A 70 3.63 -11.40 3.94
N ILE A 71 2.33 -11.23 4.15
CA ILE A 71 1.69 -9.91 4.27
C ILE A 71 1.43 -9.63 5.75
N TYR A 72 1.80 -8.44 6.18
CA TYR A 72 1.61 -7.91 7.53
C TYR A 72 0.81 -6.62 7.45
N VAL A 73 -0.08 -6.36 8.39
CA VAL A 73 -0.95 -5.18 8.39
C VAL A 73 -1.00 -4.49 9.76
N GLY A 74 -1.37 -3.22 9.75
CA GLY A 74 -1.61 -2.45 10.98
C GLY A 74 -0.34 -2.01 11.71
N GLY A 75 0.81 -1.92 11.04
CA GLY A 75 2.01 -1.34 11.62
C GLY A 75 2.00 0.19 11.61
N ASN A 76 2.80 0.79 12.47
CA ASN A 76 3.02 2.22 12.53
C ASN A 76 4.47 2.54 12.95
N GLY A 77 5.24 3.15 12.06
CA GLY A 77 6.59 3.67 12.34
C GLY A 77 6.58 5.15 12.76
N GLY A 78 5.58 5.58 13.52
CA GLY A 78 5.46 6.94 14.03
C GLY A 78 6.04 7.13 15.44
N ILE A 79 5.58 8.17 16.16
CA ILE A 79 5.99 8.48 17.55
C ILE A 79 5.75 7.27 18.46
N LYS A 80 4.57 6.65 18.35
CA LYS A 80 4.30 5.34 18.96
C LYS A 80 4.52 4.30 17.88
N THR A 81 5.61 3.56 17.97
CA THR A 81 5.91 2.47 17.04
C THR A 81 5.06 1.26 17.36
N GLU A 82 4.37 0.74 16.34
CA GLU A 82 3.54 -0.46 16.44
C GLU A 82 3.97 -1.47 15.39
N VAL A 83 4.12 -2.73 15.82
CA VAL A 83 4.52 -3.83 14.94
C VAL A 83 3.30 -4.28 14.13
N ALA A 84 3.49 -4.42 12.83
CA ALA A 84 2.48 -4.97 11.94
C ALA A 84 2.21 -6.44 12.29
N GLN A 85 0.94 -6.83 12.22
CA GLN A 85 0.50 -8.17 12.56
C GLN A 85 0.46 -9.07 11.31
N PHE A 86 0.88 -10.32 11.45
CA PHE A 86 0.83 -11.29 10.35
C PHE A 86 -0.61 -11.48 9.85
N PHE A 87 -0.80 -11.24 8.57
CA PHE A 87 -2.10 -11.32 7.93
C PHE A 87 -2.28 -12.63 7.17
N CYS A 88 -1.49 -12.86 6.13
CA CYS A 88 -1.52 -14.09 5.35
C CYS A 88 -0.20 -14.33 4.62
N LYS A 89 -0.11 -15.50 3.97
CA LYS A 89 0.96 -15.88 3.07
C LYS A 89 0.40 -16.10 1.68
N VAL A 90 1.11 -15.60 0.68
CA VAL A 90 0.75 -15.66 -0.74
C VAL A 90 1.98 -16.04 -1.57
N THR A 91 1.78 -16.47 -2.81
CA THR A 91 2.86 -17.02 -3.65
C THR A 91 3.22 -16.12 -4.82
N THR A 92 2.29 -15.31 -5.31
CA THR A 92 2.47 -14.51 -6.52
C THR A 92 2.30 -13.00 -6.25
N ASN A 93 2.81 -12.18 -7.17
CA ASN A 93 2.64 -10.72 -7.10
C ASN A 93 1.16 -10.33 -7.24
N GLU A 94 0.40 -11.05 -8.07
CA GLU A 94 -1.03 -10.82 -8.26
C GLU A 94 -1.80 -11.01 -6.95
N GLU A 95 -1.47 -12.07 -6.21
CA GLU A 95 -2.04 -12.29 -4.88
C GLU A 95 -1.61 -11.20 -3.90
N VAL A 96 -0.34 -10.78 -3.90
CA VAL A 96 0.11 -9.64 -3.06
C VAL A 96 -0.75 -8.41 -3.34
N MET A 97 -1.00 -8.09 -4.61
CA MET A 97 -1.81 -6.95 -5.00
C MET A 97 -3.28 -7.09 -4.60
N GLU A 98 -3.88 -8.26 -4.83
CA GLU A 98 -5.27 -8.53 -4.49
C GLU A 98 -5.51 -8.43 -2.96
N TYR A 99 -4.70 -9.13 -2.16
CA TYR A 99 -4.89 -9.14 -0.71
C TYR A 99 -4.56 -7.80 -0.04
N SER A 100 -3.48 -7.15 -0.47
CA SER A 100 -3.12 -5.82 0.02
C SER A 100 -4.14 -4.77 -0.40
N GLY A 101 -4.60 -4.82 -1.65
CA GLY A 101 -5.62 -3.92 -2.19
C GLY A 101 -6.97 -4.11 -1.50
N ALA A 102 -7.40 -5.34 -1.28
CA ALA A 102 -8.63 -5.63 -0.55
C ALA A 102 -8.58 -5.12 0.90
N PHE A 103 -7.45 -5.29 1.60
CA PHE A 103 -7.27 -4.73 2.94
C PHE A 103 -7.33 -3.21 2.95
N LEU A 104 -6.68 -2.56 2.00
CA LEU A 104 -6.69 -1.11 1.90
C LEU A 104 -8.09 -0.58 1.55
N GLN A 105 -8.85 -1.28 0.71
CA GLN A 105 -10.22 -0.89 0.39
C GLN A 105 -11.14 -1.07 1.60
N LEU A 106 -11.03 -2.16 2.33
CA LEU A 106 -11.78 -2.37 3.57
C LEU A 106 -11.49 -1.25 4.57
N TYR A 107 -10.23 -0.90 4.76
CA TYR A 107 -9.83 0.22 5.61
C TYR A 107 -10.37 1.57 5.10
N ARG A 108 -10.42 1.79 3.78
CA ARG A 108 -11.00 3.02 3.20
C ARG A 108 -12.49 3.15 3.47
N GLU A 109 -13.22 2.03 3.43
CA GLU A 109 -14.68 2.01 3.61
C GLU A 109 -15.09 2.14 5.10
N GLU A 110 -14.28 1.61 6.01
CA GLU A 110 -14.64 1.51 7.44
C GLU A 110 -13.81 2.40 8.36
N GLY A 111 -12.67 2.90 7.90
CA GLY A 111 -11.76 3.73 8.69
C GLY A 111 -12.34 5.12 8.95
N TRP A 112 -12.15 5.60 10.16
CA TRP A 112 -12.55 6.95 10.55
C TRP A 112 -11.56 8.00 10.01
N TYR A 113 -12.03 9.22 9.86
CA TYR A 113 -11.16 10.31 9.44
C TYR A 113 -9.95 10.47 10.37
N LEU A 114 -8.75 10.51 9.79
CA LEU A 114 -7.44 10.52 10.49
C LEU A 114 -7.11 9.26 11.30
N GLU A 115 -7.89 8.19 11.22
CA GLU A 115 -7.55 6.91 11.84
C GLU A 115 -6.41 6.23 11.07
N ARG A 116 -5.36 5.79 11.76
CA ARG A 116 -4.29 4.95 11.17
C ARG A 116 -4.73 3.50 11.07
N THR A 117 -4.12 2.75 10.17
CA THR A 117 -4.38 1.32 10.01
C THR A 117 -4.13 0.52 11.30
N SER A 118 -3.15 0.92 12.11
CA SER A 118 -2.90 0.29 13.41
C SER A 118 -4.09 0.47 14.37
N HIS A 119 -4.63 1.69 14.47
CA HIS A 119 -5.81 1.96 15.31
C HIS A 119 -7.08 1.32 14.74
N TYR A 120 -7.21 1.28 13.40
CA TYR A 120 -8.28 0.56 12.74
C TYR A 120 -8.27 -0.92 13.14
N ILE A 121 -7.11 -1.61 13.03
CA ILE A 121 -6.97 -3.01 13.44
C ILE A 121 -7.16 -3.20 14.94
N GLU A 122 -6.72 -2.27 15.78
CA GLU A 122 -6.97 -2.30 17.21
C GLU A 122 -8.48 -2.22 17.51
N ARG A 123 -9.22 -1.37 16.79
CA ARG A 123 -10.67 -1.17 16.96
C ARG A 123 -11.51 -2.34 16.45
N VAL A 124 -11.26 -2.81 15.23
CA VAL A 124 -12.11 -3.86 14.61
C VAL A 124 -11.60 -5.27 14.90
N GLY A 125 -10.35 -5.42 15.25
CA GLY A 125 -9.67 -6.70 15.44
C GLY A 125 -9.11 -7.30 14.15
N LEU A 126 -7.92 -7.90 14.23
CA LEU A 126 -7.29 -8.58 13.09
C LEU A 126 -8.15 -9.75 12.58
N GLY A 127 -8.83 -10.48 13.49
CA GLY A 127 -9.72 -11.59 13.14
C GLY A 127 -10.86 -11.16 12.23
N TYR A 128 -11.44 -9.98 12.47
CA TYR A 128 -12.45 -9.41 11.60
C TYR A 128 -11.93 -9.14 10.18
N ALA A 129 -10.78 -8.47 10.07
CA ALA A 129 -10.19 -8.22 8.76
C ALA A 129 -9.84 -9.52 8.02
N LYS A 130 -9.34 -10.54 8.75
CA LYS A 130 -9.08 -11.87 8.18
C LYS A 130 -10.36 -12.55 7.69
N SER A 131 -11.43 -12.53 8.45
CA SER A 131 -12.71 -13.15 8.03
C SER A 131 -13.27 -12.51 6.76
N LYS A 132 -13.16 -11.19 6.60
CA LYS A 132 -13.63 -10.47 5.42
C LYS A 132 -12.78 -10.70 4.17
N ILE A 133 -11.51 -11.01 4.33
CA ILE A 133 -10.57 -11.07 3.21
C ILE A 133 -10.06 -12.49 2.94
N LEU A 134 -9.75 -13.26 3.98
CA LEU A 134 -9.18 -14.61 3.81
C LEU A 134 -10.27 -15.68 3.72
N GLU A 135 -11.36 -15.56 4.49
CA GLU A 135 -12.42 -16.56 4.56
C GLU A 135 -13.53 -16.28 3.53
N ASP A 136 -13.72 -15.01 3.12
CA ASP A 136 -14.67 -14.60 2.09
C ASP A 136 -13.97 -14.21 0.79
N GLU A 137 -13.73 -15.20 -0.07
CA GLU A 137 -13.08 -14.96 -1.37
C GLU A 137 -13.88 -14.02 -2.27
N LYS A 138 -15.22 -14.12 -2.27
CA LYS A 138 -16.07 -13.26 -3.09
C LYS A 138 -16.03 -11.82 -2.58
N GLY A 139 -16.08 -11.64 -1.26
CA GLY A 139 -15.95 -10.34 -0.60
C GLY A 139 -14.58 -9.71 -0.87
N ARG A 140 -13.50 -10.48 -0.79
CA ARG A 140 -12.14 -10.01 -1.13
C ARG A 140 -12.06 -9.51 -2.57
N LYS A 141 -12.51 -10.29 -3.54
CA LYS A 141 -12.50 -9.90 -4.95
C LYS A 141 -13.32 -8.64 -5.20
N ALA A 142 -14.51 -8.56 -4.61
CA ALA A 142 -15.35 -7.37 -4.71
C ALA A 142 -14.70 -6.12 -4.08
N LEU A 143 -14.00 -6.26 -2.95
CA LEU A 143 -13.22 -5.18 -2.36
C LEU A 143 -12.10 -4.72 -3.32
N PHE A 144 -11.35 -5.66 -3.87
CA PHE A 144 -10.28 -5.35 -4.80
C PHE A 144 -10.79 -4.68 -6.08
N GLU A 145 -11.88 -5.18 -6.67
CA GLU A 145 -12.51 -4.58 -7.84
C GLU A 145 -12.96 -3.13 -7.55
N ARG A 146 -13.59 -2.87 -6.40
CA ARG A 146 -13.98 -1.49 -6.02
C ARG A 146 -12.77 -0.57 -5.84
N LEU A 147 -11.64 -1.08 -5.32
CA LEU A 147 -10.41 -0.31 -5.28
C LEU A 147 -9.98 0.08 -6.69
N ILE A 148 -9.81 -0.90 -7.57
CA ILE A 148 -9.35 -0.66 -8.95
C ILE A 148 -10.31 0.28 -9.70
N ASP A 149 -11.62 0.08 -9.55
CA ASP A 149 -12.62 0.97 -10.16
C ASP A 149 -12.51 2.43 -9.67
N SER A 150 -12.23 2.61 -8.38
CA SER A 150 -12.05 3.95 -7.81
C SER A 150 -10.81 4.68 -8.35
N LEU A 151 -9.82 3.93 -8.84
CA LEU A 151 -8.54 4.47 -9.34
C LEU A 151 -8.47 4.59 -10.88
N LYS A 152 -9.48 4.10 -11.62
CA LYS A 152 -9.48 4.14 -13.09
C LYS A 152 -9.33 5.54 -13.69
N ASN A 153 -9.77 6.57 -12.99
CA ASN A 153 -9.69 7.96 -13.44
C ASN A 153 -8.48 8.71 -12.87
N ALA A 154 -7.66 8.04 -12.08
CA ALA A 154 -6.41 8.62 -11.60
C ALA A 154 -5.50 8.89 -12.81
N LYS A 155 -5.04 10.13 -12.96
CA LYS A 155 -4.13 10.55 -14.02
C LYS A 155 -2.84 11.03 -13.40
N ASP A 156 -1.72 10.58 -13.95
CA ASP A 156 -0.43 11.13 -13.57
C ASP A 156 -0.39 12.63 -13.97
N PRO A 157 -0.26 13.56 -13.00
CA PRO A 157 -0.18 14.99 -13.31
C PRO A 157 0.96 15.32 -14.28
N TRP A 158 2.07 14.57 -14.25
CA TRP A 158 3.20 14.77 -15.15
C TRP A 158 2.88 14.35 -16.59
N GLU A 159 2.18 13.24 -16.79
CA GLU A 159 1.70 12.85 -18.13
C GLU A 159 0.71 13.89 -18.68
N VAL A 160 -0.18 14.39 -17.82
CA VAL A 160 -1.13 15.44 -18.20
C VAL A 160 -0.39 16.73 -18.57
N MET A 161 0.68 17.10 -17.85
CA MET A 161 1.49 18.27 -18.14
C MET A 161 2.31 18.14 -19.44
N GLN A 162 2.72 16.93 -19.79
CA GLN A 162 3.44 16.67 -21.06
C GLN A 162 2.53 16.71 -22.28
N THR A 163 1.24 16.41 -22.11
CA THR A 163 0.26 16.32 -23.21
C THR A 163 -0.59 17.55 -23.40
N LYS A 164 -0.62 18.48 -22.44
CA LYS A 164 -1.36 19.72 -22.48
C LYS A 164 -0.45 20.93 -22.40
N GLU A 165 -0.80 22.00 -23.09
CA GLU A 165 -0.15 23.30 -22.83
C GLU A 165 -0.24 23.60 -21.34
N PRO A 166 0.88 24.00 -20.71
CA PRO A 166 0.92 24.24 -19.27
C PRO A 166 -0.09 25.33 -18.91
N VAL A 167 -1.14 24.96 -18.21
CA VAL A 167 -2.04 25.92 -17.59
C VAL A 167 -1.18 26.71 -16.61
N LYS A 168 -1.09 28.03 -16.79
CA LYS A 168 -0.37 28.89 -15.85
C LYS A 168 -1.02 28.74 -14.48
N GLN A 169 -0.39 27.98 -13.61
CA GLN A 169 -0.88 27.79 -12.23
C GLN A 169 -0.71 29.04 -11.36
N PHE A 170 0.13 29.97 -11.83
CA PHE A 170 0.39 31.21 -11.12
C PHE A 170 0.08 32.41 -12.04
N ILE A 171 -0.84 33.25 -11.60
CA ILE A 171 -1.06 34.54 -12.21
C ILE A 171 -0.01 35.48 -11.61
N PRO A 172 0.83 36.17 -12.42
CA PRO A 172 1.76 37.16 -11.89
C PRO A 172 0.96 38.22 -11.12
N ILE A 173 1.32 38.48 -9.88
CA ILE A 173 0.78 39.60 -9.12
C ILE A 173 1.33 40.85 -9.79
N ALA A 174 0.45 41.68 -10.37
CA ALA A 174 0.84 42.98 -10.85
C ALA A 174 1.28 43.83 -9.66
N VAL A 175 2.57 44.12 -9.59
CA VAL A 175 3.08 45.11 -8.65
C VAL A 175 2.80 46.46 -9.30
N GLU A 176 1.81 47.15 -8.79
CA GLU A 176 1.61 48.55 -9.14
C GLU A 176 2.79 49.37 -8.64
N ALA A 177 3.45 50.09 -9.53
CA ALA A 177 4.61 50.92 -9.25
C ALA A 177 4.17 52.27 -8.66
#